data_de8dd9767def97dadf31205a5fa63f1a
#
_entry.id   de8dd9767def97dadf31205a5fa63f1a
#
_cell.length_a   1.000
_cell.length_b   1.000
_cell.length_c   1.000
_cell.angle_alpha   90.00
_cell.angle_beta   90.00
_cell.angle_gamma   90.00
#
_symmetry.space_group_name_H-M   'P 1'
#
loop_
_entity.id
_entity.type
_entity.pdbx_description
1 polymer ?
#
loop_
_entity_poly.entity_id
_entity_poly.type
_entity_poly.pdbx_seq_one_letter_code
_entity_poly.pdbx_strand_id
1 'polypeptide(L)'
;SQTIFAVAVTDTKVVYTGIKFEISDNELKLIAVDGFRMAIRKEFIDYKGEDITFIVPAKTMNEIIKISVEEENEEETEISIGVGKRHIVFEVNGYSVISRLLEGEFLNYKQTIPTTAMTTVEVDTRSLIESIERTSLIITDRTKSLINCVFDTDFIRISSITSLGTASDKVSADVEGSRVEIGFNNRYFIEALRACNTDRVKIILNGAVSPILILPTEGDSFTFLVLPVRLKKNA
;
A
#
# COMPACT_ATOMS: atom_id res chain seq x y z
N SER A 1 -6.03 4.71 7.69
CA SER A 1 -5.26 5.46 6.67
C SER A 1 -4.36 4.55 5.81
N GLN A 2 -3.76 3.49 6.36
CA GLN A 2 -2.71 2.68 5.70
C GLN A 2 -3.16 1.84 4.48
N THR A 3 -4.44 1.74 4.15
CA THR A 3 -4.93 1.00 2.98
C THR A 3 -5.58 1.89 1.92
N ILE A 4 -6.02 3.08 2.30
CA ILE A 4 -6.85 3.94 1.44
C ILE A 4 -6.12 4.42 0.17
N PHE A 5 -4.78 4.49 0.20
CA PHE A 5 -3.99 4.89 -0.96
C PHE A 5 -4.10 3.90 -2.14
N ALA A 6 -4.48 2.65 -1.85
CA ALA A 6 -4.57 1.57 -2.84
C ALA A 6 -6.00 1.32 -3.36
N VAL A 7 -6.98 2.16 -3.03
CA VAL A 7 -8.32 2.05 -3.62
C VAL A 7 -8.34 2.61 -5.04
N ALA A 8 -9.15 2.03 -5.91
CA ALA A 8 -9.38 2.57 -7.24
C ALA A 8 -10.16 3.89 -7.17
N VAL A 9 -9.70 4.89 -7.93
CA VAL A 9 -10.41 6.19 -8.02
C VAL A 9 -11.65 6.05 -8.90
N THR A 10 -11.52 5.34 -10.00
CA THR A 10 -12.60 4.98 -10.92
C THR A 10 -12.35 3.56 -11.40
N ASP A 11 -13.34 2.68 -11.32
CA ASP A 11 -13.20 1.32 -11.82
C ASP A 11 -14.52 0.82 -12.40
N THR A 12 -14.41 -0.10 -13.36
CA THR A 12 -15.54 -0.89 -13.87
C THR A 12 -16.10 -1.81 -12.78
N LYS A 13 -15.28 -2.23 -11.82
CA LYS A 13 -15.69 -2.98 -10.64
C LYS A 13 -15.80 -2.05 -9.43
N VAL A 14 -17.02 -1.65 -9.10
CA VAL A 14 -17.32 -0.73 -7.99
C VAL A 14 -16.70 -1.18 -6.66
N VAL A 15 -16.55 -2.49 -6.43
CA VAL A 15 -15.95 -3.03 -5.18
C VAL A 15 -14.51 -2.57 -4.94
N TYR A 16 -13.76 -2.21 -5.99
CA TYR A 16 -12.38 -1.70 -5.86
C TYR A 16 -12.32 -0.22 -5.45
N THR A 17 -13.45 0.50 -5.50
CA THR A 17 -13.54 1.87 -4.96
C THR A 17 -13.76 1.90 -3.45
N GLY A 18 -13.74 0.73 -2.81
CA GLY A 18 -13.88 0.57 -1.37
C GLY A 18 -12.76 -0.26 -0.76
N ILE A 19 -12.80 -0.37 0.56
CA ILE A 19 -11.91 -1.20 1.36
C ILE A 19 -12.69 -2.42 1.83
N LYS A 20 -12.16 -3.60 1.55
CA LYS A 20 -12.71 -4.86 2.06
C LYS A 20 -12.25 -5.07 3.48
N PHE A 21 -13.19 -5.39 4.35
CA PHE A 21 -12.99 -5.82 5.72
C PHE A 21 -13.20 -7.32 5.77
N GLU A 22 -12.27 -8.03 6.38
CA GLU A 22 -12.38 -9.42 6.76
C GLU A 22 -12.12 -9.52 8.26
N ILE A 23 -13.04 -10.09 9.00
CA ILE A 23 -12.89 -10.34 10.43
C ILE A 23 -13.05 -11.84 10.63
N SER A 24 -12.01 -12.51 11.08
CA SER A 24 -11.97 -13.92 11.40
C SER A 24 -10.85 -14.21 12.39
N ASP A 25 -11.00 -15.21 13.24
CA ASP A 25 -9.97 -15.67 14.18
C ASP A 25 -9.35 -14.53 15.05
N ASN A 26 -10.17 -13.58 15.49
CA ASN A 26 -9.72 -12.37 16.21
C ASN A 26 -8.76 -11.48 15.43
N GLU A 27 -8.73 -11.60 14.11
CA GLU A 27 -7.95 -10.74 13.22
C GLU A 27 -8.87 -9.91 12.35
N LEU A 28 -8.64 -8.61 12.33
CA LEU A 28 -9.24 -7.67 11.38
C LEU A 28 -8.26 -7.44 10.24
N LYS A 29 -8.69 -7.73 9.00
CA LYS A 29 -7.96 -7.35 7.78
C LYS A 29 -8.69 -6.28 7.01
N LEU A 30 -7.96 -5.26 6.62
CA LEU A 30 -8.40 -4.22 5.70
C LEU A 30 -7.65 -4.39 4.38
N ILE A 31 -8.37 -4.58 3.27
CA ILE A 31 -7.76 -4.84 1.96
C ILE A 31 -8.27 -3.83 0.94
N ALA A 32 -7.35 -3.18 0.22
CA ALA A 32 -7.63 -2.29 -0.90
C ALA A 32 -6.80 -2.67 -2.12
N VAL A 33 -7.34 -2.49 -3.33
CA VAL A 33 -6.69 -2.82 -4.59
C VAL A 33 -7.18 -1.92 -5.72
N ASP A 34 -6.28 -1.48 -6.61
CA ASP A 34 -6.62 -0.69 -7.80
C ASP A 34 -6.17 -1.33 -9.13
N GLY A 35 -5.69 -2.58 -9.08
CA GLY A 35 -5.18 -3.31 -10.25
C GLY A 35 -3.69 -3.09 -10.53
N PHE A 36 -3.04 -2.11 -9.90
CA PHE A 36 -1.58 -1.84 -10.00
C PHE A 36 -0.86 -2.00 -8.67
N ARG A 37 -1.58 -1.93 -7.59
CA ARG A 37 -1.09 -2.05 -6.22
C ARG A 37 -2.18 -2.62 -5.32
N MET A 38 -1.75 -3.14 -4.20
CA MET A 38 -2.63 -3.67 -3.16
C MET A 38 -2.07 -3.31 -1.79
N ALA A 39 -2.95 -3.00 -0.87
CA ALA A 39 -2.61 -2.79 0.53
C ALA A 39 -3.45 -3.72 1.40
N ILE A 40 -2.78 -4.38 2.33
CA ILE A 40 -3.39 -5.18 3.39
C ILE A 40 -2.86 -4.65 4.71
N ARG A 41 -3.75 -4.34 5.63
CA ARG A 41 -3.43 -4.04 7.03
C ARG A 41 -4.12 -5.08 7.91
N LYS A 42 -3.41 -5.56 8.92
CA LYS A 42 -3.91 -6.52 9.90
C LYS A 42 -3.83 -5.93 11.30
N GLU A 43 -4.85 -6.18 12.08
CA GLU A 43 -4.90 -5.85 13.50
C GLU A 43 -5.54 -7.00 14.27
N PHE A 44 -5.01 -7.26 15.46
CA PHE A 44 -5.65 -8.18 16.40
C PHE A 44 -6.78 -7.44 17.12
N ILE A 45 -7.96 -8.07 17.18
CA ILE A 45 -9.14 -7.54 17.85
C ILE A 45 -9.77 -8.61 18.73
N ASP A 46 -10.37 -8.25 19.88
CA ASP A 46 -11.20 -9.18 20.68
C ASP A 46 -12.60 -9.27 20.07
N TYR A 47 -12.76 -10.13 19.06
CA TYR A 47 -14.01 -10.32 18.34
C TYR A 47 -14.64 -11.66 18.69
N LYS A 48 -15.91 -11.63 19.16
CA LYS A 48 -16.66 -12.84 19.60
C LYS A 48 -17.81 -13.21 18.66
N GLY A 49 -17.87 -12.60 17.49
CA GLY A 49 -18.89 -12.86 16.48
C GLY A 49 -18.49 -13.97 15.51
N GLU A 50 -19.38 -14.26 14.57
CA GLU A 50 -19.08 -15.11 13.42
C GLU A 50 -18.18 -14.38 12.42
N ASP A 51 -17.42 -15.14 11.64
CA ASP A 51 -16.60 -14.59 10.56
C ASP A 51 -17.43 -13.71 9.64
N ILE A 52 -16.98 -12.50 9.38
CA ILE A 52 -17.71 -11.54 8.58
C ILE A 52 -16.82 -10.88 7.54
N THR A 53 -17.38 -10.64 6.36
CA THR A 53 -16.72 -9.93 5.26
C THR A 53 -17.67 -8.92 4.64
N PHE A 54 -17.19 -7.69 4.46
CA PHE A 54 -17.96 -6.61 3.84
C PHE A 54 -17.03 -5.58 3.18
N ILE A 55 -17.59 -4.70 2.33
CA ILE A 55 -16.82 -3.69 1.62
C ILE A 55 -17.40 -2.32 1.90
N VAL A 56 -16.56 -1.42 2.43
CA VAL A 56 -16.93 -0.04 2.78
C VAL A 56 -16.39 0.91 1.71
N PRO A 57 -17.22 1.85 1.19
CA PRO A 57 -16.75 2.84 0.23
C PRO A 57 -15.57 3.65 0.79
N ALA A 58 -14.54 3.89 -0.03
CA ALA A 58 -13.38 4.70 0.36
C ALA A 58 -13.77 6.12 0.79
N LYS A 59 -14.83 6.68 0.20
CA LYS A 59 -15.37 7.98 0.60
C LYS A 59 -15.78 7.97 2.07
N THR A 60 -16.47 6.93 2.53
CA THR A 60 -16.85 6.77 3.92
C THR A 60 -15.63 6.67 4.83
N MET A 61 -14.65 5.84 4.45
CA MET A 61 -13.42 5.68 5.24
C MET A 61 -12.63 6.98 5.33
N ASN A 62 -12.60 7.80 4.28
CA ASN A 62 -11.97 9.12 4.31
C ASN A 62 -12.68 10.07 5.32
N GLU A 63 -14.01 10.02 5.42
CA GLU A 63 -14.71 10.82 6.42
C GLU A 63 -14.41 10.32 7.85
N ILE A 64 -14.38 9.00 8.07
CA ILE A 64 -13.98 8.44 9.37
C ILE A 64 -12.56 8.88 9.75
N ILE A 65 -11.61 8.82 8.84
CA ILE A 65 -10.22 9.27 9.08
C ILE A 65 -10.20 10.75 9.49
N LYS A 66 -10.94 11.62 8.82
CA LYS A 66 -11.00 13.05 9.17
C LYS A 66 -11.54 13.26 10.58
N ILE A 67 -12.70 12.65 10.88
CA ILE A 67 -13.35 12.79 12.19
C ILE A 67 -12.46 12.24 13.32
N SER A 68 -11.72 11.15 13.07
CA SER A 68 -10.82 10.54 14.06
C SER A 68 -9.60 11.41 14.41
N VAL A 69 -9.22 12.36 13.55
CA VAL A 69 -8.05 13.23 13.73
C VAL A 69 -8.42 14.61 14.31
N GLU A 70 -9.71 14.99 14.32
CA GLU A 70 -10.16 16.33 14.72
C GLU A 70 -10.02 16.62 16.22
N GLU A 71 -9.78 15.64 17.08
CA GLU A 71 -9.50 15.88 18.51
C GLU A 71 -8.00 15.83 18.77
N GLU A 72 -7.43 16.96 19.23
CA GLU A 72 -6.02 17.11 19.66
C GLU A 72 -5.68 16.36 20.97
N ASN A 73 -6.55 15.48 21.44
CA ASN A 73 -6.31 14.72 22.66
C ASN A 73 -5.45 13.49 22.35
N GLU A 74 -4.38 13.29 23.11
CA GLU A 74 -3.50 12.12 23.06
C GLU A 74 -4.19 10.79 23.45
N GLU A 75 -5.49 10.80 23.72
CA GLU A 75 -6.27 9.60 24.04
C GLU A 75 -6.63 8.82 22.78
N GLU A 76 -6.51 7.50 22.85
CA GLU A 76 -6.91 6.59 21.76
C GLU A 76 -8.38 6.79 21.40
N THR A 77 -8.66 7.11 20.15
CA THR A 77 -10.03 7.27 19.65
C THR A 77 -10.67 5.90 19.47
N GLU A 78 -11.71 5.65 20.24
CA GLU A 78 -12.51 4.44 20.11
C GLU A 78 -13.53 4.58 18.96
N ILE A 79 -13.57 3.58 18.07
CA ILE A 79 -14.51 3.54 16.95
C ILE A 79 -15.43 2.32 17.11
N SER A 80 -16.70 2.55 17.34
CA SER A 80 -17.72 1.50 17.34
C SER A 80 -18.23 1.24 15.92
N ILE A 81 -18.33 -0.03 15.53
CA ILE A 81 -18.75 -0.42 14.18
C ILE A 81 -19.96 -1.36 14.27
N GLY A 82 -21.10 -0.89 13.76
CA GLY A 82 -22.32 -1.68 13.59
C GLY A 82 -22.50 -2.12 12.14
N VAL A 83 -22.45 -3.43 11.86
CA VAL A 83 -22.57 -3.98 10.50
C VAL A 83 -23.95 -4.60 10.29
N GLY A 84 -24.72 -4.05 9.36
CA GLY A 84 -25.99 -4.59 8.91
C GLY A 84 -25.89 -5.28 7.55
N LYS A 85 -27.01 -5.79 7.03
CA LYS A 85 -27.03 -6.51 5.73
C LYS A 85 -26.53 -5.68 4.54
N ARG A 86 -26.85 -4.37 4.51
CA ARG A 86 -26.54 -3.46 3.39
C ARG A 86 -25.95 -2.14 3.83
N HIS A 87 -25.88 -1.88 5.13
CA HIS A 87 -25.39 -0.64 5.70
C HIS A 87 -24.44 -0.91 6.84
N ILE A 88 -23.54 0.03 7.05
CA ILE A 88 -22.62 0.06 8.16
C ILE A 88 -22.79 1.40 8.89
N VAL A 89 -22.65 1.37 10.20
CA VAL A 89 -22.65 2.54 11.06
C VAL A 89 -21.33 2.61 11.78
N PHE A 90 -20.68 3.75 11.76
CA PHE A 90 -19.52 4.06 12.56
C PHE A 90 -19.91 5.12 13.60
N GLU A 91 -19.57 4.87 14.85
CA GLU A 91 -19.68 5.85 15.92
C GLU A 91 -18.28 6.22 16.37
N VAL A 92 -17.92 7.50 16.24
CA VAL A 92 -16.59 8.02 16.52
C VAL A 92 -16.69 9.48 16.95
N ASN A 93 -16.08 9.86 18.08
CA ASN A 93 -16.05 11.22 18.62
C ASN A 93 -17.45 11.88 18.67
N GLY A 94 -18.48 11.14 19.09
CA GLY A 94 -19.85 11.63 19.16
C GLY A 94 -20.59 11.79 17.82
N TYR A 95 -19.93 11.48 16.70
CA TYR A 95 -20.54 11.43 15.37
C TYR A 95 -21.02 10.03 15.03
N SER A 96 -22.15 9.94 14.32
CA SER A 96 -22.65 8.70 13.73
C SER A 96 -22.62 8.81 12.21
N VAL A 97 -21.79 7.98 11.57
CA VAL A 97 -21.63 7.95 10.11
C VAL A 97 -22.27 6.68 9.57
N ILE A 98 -23.33 6.84 8.78
CA ILE A 98 -24.06 5.73 8.15
C ILE A 98 -23.66 5.66 6.69
N SER A 99 -23.27 4.47 6.22
CA SER A 99 -22.92 4.24 4.83
C SER A 99 -23.54 2.96 4.29
N ARG A 100 -23.78 2.95 2.97
CA ARG A 100 -24.17 1.74 2.26
C ARG A 100 -22.92 0.92 1.92
N LEU A 101 -22.98 -0.39 2.14
CA LEU A 101 -21.93 -1.32 1.76
C LEU A 101 -21.89 -1.49 0.23
N LEU A 102 -20.71 -1.74 -0.32
CA LEU A 102 -20.55 -2.10 -1.73
C LEU A 102 -20.80 -3.61 -1.88
N GLU A 103 -21.59 -3.97 -2.89
CA GLU A 103 -21.93 -5.35 -3.21
C GLU A 103 -21.17 -5.82 -4.45
N GLY A 104 -20.68 -7.04 -4.45
CA GLY A 104 -20.00 -7.66 -5.58
C GLY A 104 -18.81 -8.55 -5.16
N GLU A 105 -18.23 -9.25 -6.12
CA GLU A 105 -17.10 -10.14 -5.91
C GLU A 105 -15.79 -9.37 -5.90
N PHE A 106 -15.07 -9.46 -4.78
CA PHE A 106 -13.72 -8.91 -4.63
C PHE A 106 -12.67 -9.92 -5.12
N LEU A 107 -11.48 -9.41 -5.50
CA LEU A 107 -10.36 -10.23 -5.94
C LEU A 107 -9.99 -11.29 -4.89
N ASN A 108 -9.68 -12.50 -5.33
CA ASN A 108 -8.97 -13.46 -4.49
C ASN A 108 -7.49 -13.05 -4.36
N TYR A 109 -7.25 -12.05 -3.53
CA TYR A 109 -5.95 -11.40 -3.38
C TYR A 109 -4.86 -12.33 -2.83
N LYS A 110 -5.25 -13.37 -2.06
CA LYS A 110 -4.30 -14.32 -1.46
C LYS A 110 -3.44 -15.04 -2.51
N GLN A 111 -4.00 -15.26 -3.71
CA GLN A 111 -3.29 -15.90 -4.82
C GLN A 111 -2.32 -14.95 -5.56
N THR A 112 -2.44 -13.64 -5.32
CA THR A 112 -1.58 -12.64 -5.99
C THR A 112 -0.32 -12.31 -5.21
N ILE A 113 -0.26 -12.71 -3.95
CA ILE A 113 0.88 -12.47 -3.06
C ILE A 113 1.95 -13.53 -3.32
N PRO A 114 3.16 -13.15 -3.77
CA PRO A 114 4.28 -14.07 -3.90
C PRO A 114 4.62 -14.74 -2.56
N THR A 115 4.83 -16.04 -2.59
CA THR A 115 5.21 -16.84 -1.39
C THR A 115 6.69 -17.11 -1.30
N THR A 116 7.48 -16.70 -2.31
CA THR A 116 8.93 -16.87 -2.37
C THR A 116 9.62 -15.52 -2.24
N ALA A 117 10.88 -15.54 -1.80
CA ALA A 117 11.76 -14.37 -1.74
C ALA A 117 13.08 -14.73 -2.41
N MET A 118 13.37 -14.16 -3.59
CA MET A 118 14.67 -14.30 -4.25
C MET A 118 15.67 -13.25 -3.77
N THR A 119 15.17 -12.07 -3.43
CA THR A 119 15.97 -10.97 -2.90
C THR A 119 15.15 -10.27 -1.82
N THR A 120 15.78 -10.07 -0.67
CA THR A 120 15.24 -9.35 0.47
C THR A 120 16.06 -8.10 0.70
N VAL A 121 15.40 -6.98 0.95
CA VAL A 121 16.04 -5.69 1.14
C VAL A 121 15.47 -5.03 2.38
N GLU A 122 16.33 -4.60 3.30
CA GLU A 122 15.94 -3.73 4.41
C GLU A 122 16.54 -2.35 4.22
N VAL A 123 15.69 -1.32 4.32
CA VAL A 123 16.07 0.05 4.00
C VAL A 123 15.35 1.05 4.92
N ASP A 124 16.00 2.18 5.19
CA ASP A 124 15.39 3.32 5.84
C ASP A 124 14.29 3.90 4.95
N THR A 125 13.06 3.95 5.48
CA THR A 125 11.86 4.31 4.73
C THR A 125 11.93 5.75 4.22
N ARG A 126 12.37 6.66 5.08
CA ARG A 126 12.45 8.09 4.75
C ARG A 126 13.51 8.37 3.70
N SER A 127 14.69 7.79 3.84
CA SER A 127 15.79 7.94 2.87
C SER A 127 15.39 7.45 1.48
N LEU A 128 14.66 6.32 1.41
CA LEU A 128 14.16 5.77 0.15
C LEU A 128 13.11 6.69 -0.48
N ILE A 129 12.14 7.20 0.29
CA ILE A 129 11.13 8.16 -0.20
C ILE A 129 11.82 9.40 -0.75
N GLU A 130 12.70 10.04 0.02
CA GLU A 130 13.40 11.26 -0.37
C GLU A 130 14.23 11.06 -1.65
N SER A 131 14.87 9.90 -1.82
CA SER A 131 15.63 9.58 -3.02
C SER A 131 14.73 9.41 -4.25
N ILE A 132 13.58 8.73 -4.10
CA ILE A 132 12.60 8.61 -5.18
C ILE A 132 12.03 9.99 -5.55
N GLU A 133 11.74 10.84 -4.58
CA GLU A 133 11.24 12.21 -4.81
C GLU A 133 12.26 13.05 -5.57
N ARG A 134 13.54 13.08 -5.12
CA ARG A 134 14.62 13.83 -5.79
C ARG A 134 14.80 13.38 -7.23
N THR A 135 14.86 12.08 -7.49
CA THR A 135 15.03 11.54 -8.84
C THR A 135 13.80 11.75 -9.72
N SER A 136 12.62 11.94 -9.12
CA SER A 136 11.36 12.18 -9.83
C SER A 136 11.16 13.64 -10.24
N LEU A 137 11.96 14.59 -9.75
CA LEU A 137 11.80 16.03 -10.07
C LEU A 137 11.89 16.34 -11.57
N ILE A 138 12.63 15.55 -12.33
CA ILE A 138 12.75 15.73 -13.79
C ILE A 138 11.61 15.09 -14.58
N ILE A 139 10.70 14.34 -13.91
CA ILE A 139 9.55 13.71 -14.55
C ILE A 139 8.43 14.74 -14.66
N THR A 140 8.28 15.37 -15.81
CA THR A 140 7.25 16.39 -16.07
C THR A 140 5.94 15.79 -16.58
N ASP A 141 6.01 14.64 -17.24
CA ASP A 141 4.84 13.94 -17.77
C ASP A 141 4.28 12.95 -16.71
N ARG A 142 3.16 13.32 -16.11
CA ARG A 142 2.47 12.49 -15.09
C ARG A 142 2.02 11.12 -15.60
N THR A 143 1.91 10.95 -16.91
CA THR A 143 1.53 9.66 -17.52
C THR A 143 2.71 8.70 -17.65
N LYS A 144 3.94 9.22 -17.56
CA LYS A 144 5.20 8.45 -17.67
C LYS A 144 6.03 8.51 -16.39
N SER A 145 5.38 8.39 -15.26
CA SER A 145 5.98 8.46 -13.91
C SER A 145 6.85 7.23 -13.59
N LEU A 146 7.78 6.89 -14.49
CA LEU A 146 8.63 5.71 -14.40
C LEU A 146 9.97 6.03 -13.75
N ILE A 147 10.30 5.29 -12.70
CA ILE A 147 11.64 5.21 -12.13
C ILE A 147 12.21 3.81 -12.36
N ASN A 148 13.53 3.74 -12.49
CA ASN A 148 14.29 2.49 -12.51
C ASN A 148 14.99 2.33 -11.16
N CYS A 149 14.79 1.18 -10.52
CA CYS A 149 15.42 0.82 -9.27
C CYS A 149 16.35 -0.39 -9.49
N VAL A 150 17.60 -0.25 -9.07
CA VAL A 150 18.58 -1.32 -9.03
C VAL A 150 18.88 -1.63 -7.58
N PHE A 151 18.49 -2.83 -7.13
CA PHE A 151 18.81 -3.38 -5.83
C PHE A 151 20.10 -4.17 -5.96
N ASP A 152 21.14 -3.75 -5.26
CA ASP A 152 22.47 -4.34 -5.31
C ASP A 152 23.01 -4.51 -3.88
N THR A 153 24.15 -5.12 -3.70
CA THR A 153 24.68 -5.70 -2.46
C THR A 153 24.49 -4.83 -1.19
N ASP A 154 24.68 -3.51 -1.29
CA ASP A 154 24.66 -2.60 -0.14
C ASP A 154 23.91 -1.28 -0.42
N PHE A 155 23.20 -1.22 -1.55
CA PHE A 155 22.47 -0.02 -1.94
C PHE A 155 21.27 -0.30 -2.84
N ILE A 156 20.36 0.67 -2.88
CA ILE A 156 19.35 0.82 -3.92
C ILE A 156 19.75 2.03 -4.77
N ARG A 157 19.95 1.86 -6.07
CA ARG A 157 20.09 2.98 -7.01
C ARG A 157 18.74 3.26 -7.63
N ILE A 158 18.29 4.50 -7.51
CA ILE A 158 17.08 5.00 -8.13
C ILE A 158 17.47 5.94 -9.26
N SER A 159 16.85 5.80 -10.42
CA SER A 159 17.10 6.69 -11.55
C SER A 159 15.84 6.94 -12.37
N SER A 160 15.80 8.10 -13.02
CA SER A 160 14.79 8.47 -14.00
C SER A 160 15.47 9.05 -15.25
N ILE A 161 14.88 8.78 -16.42
CA ILE A 161 15.36 9.26 -17.71
C ILE A 161 14.20 9.94 -18.42
N THR A 162 14.39 11.19 -18.80
CA THR A 162 13.40 12.01 -19.53
C THR A 162 14.08 12.75 -20.68
N SER A 163 13.32 13.48 -21.46
CA SER A 163 13.88 14.38 -22.48
C SER A 163 14.71 15.54 -21.89
N LEU A 164 14.53 15.85 -20.62
CA LEU A 164 15.27 16.88 -19.90
C LEU A 164 16.66 16.42 -19.41
N GLY A 165 16.86 15.11 -19.33
CA GLY A 165 18.11 14.52 -18.86
C GLY A 165 17.88 13.28 -18.00
N THR A 166 18.91 12.93 -17.22
CA THR A 166 18.92 11.79 -16.29
C THR A 166 19.17 12.28 -14.87
N ALA A 167 18.35 11.82 -13.94
CA ALA A 167 18.59 11.95 -12.51
C ALA A 167 18.92 10.57 -11.93
N SER A 168 19.87 10.49 -11.00
CA SER A 168 20.22 9.24 -10.32
C SER A 168 20.65 9.54 -8.90
N ASP A 169 20.24 8.68 -7.98
CA ASP A 169 20.58 8.75 -6.56
C ASP A 169 20.80 7.35 -6.00
N LYS A 170 21.45 7.24 -4.82
CA LYS A 170 21.71 5.99 -4.13
C LYS A 170 21.32 6.09 -2.67
N VAL A 171 20.69 5.03 -2.17
CA VAL A 171 20.33 4.86 -0.77
C VAL A 171 21.02 3.59 -0.26
N SER A 172 21.67 3.67 0.90
CA SER A 172 22.23 2.49 1.56
C SER A 172 21.11 1.55 1.99
N ALA A 173 21.28 0.27 1.78
CA ALA A 173 20.31 -0.77 2.12
C ALA A 173 21.03 -2.09 2.41
N ASP A 174 20.43 -2.91 3.27
CA ASP A 174 20.88 -4.26 3.52
C ASP A 174 20.19 -5.18 2.49
N VAL A 175 20.97 -5.76 1.56
CA VAL A 175 20.43 -6.56 0.46
C VAL A 175 20.94 -8.00 0.55
N GLU A 176 20.03 -8.94 0.65
CA GLU A 176 20.30 -10.38 0.62
C GLU A 176 19.68 -10.99 -0.64
N GLY A 177 20.48 -11.69 -1.44
CA GLY A 177 20.04 -12.35 -2.67
C GLY A 177 20.67 -11.79 -3.93
N SER A 178 20.00 -11.99 -5.07
CA SER A 178 20.54 -11.60 -6.38
C SER A 178 20.26 -10.13 -6.67
N ARG A 179 21.14 -9.48 -7.42
CA ARG A 179 20.90 -8.14 -7.96
C ARG A 179 19.64 -8.13 -8.82
N VAL A 180 18.75 -7.17 -8.59
CA VAL A 180 17.50 -6.99 -9.33
C VAL A 180 17.43 -5.58 -9.88
N GLU A 181 17.06 -5.47 -11.17
CA GLU A 181 16.75 -4.19 -11.82
C GLU A 181 15.30 -4.20 -12.28
N ILE A 182 14.51 -3.23 -11.82
CA ILE A 182 13.06 -3.23 -11.95
C ILE A 182 12.51 -1.80 -12.05
N GLY A 183 11.51 -1.59 -12.89
CA GLY A 183 10.84 -0.30 -13.05
C GLY A 183 9.57 -0.20 -12.23
N PHE A 184 9.27 1.00 -11.72
CA PHE A 184 8.03 1.30 -11.01
C PHE A 184 7.41 2.62 -11.45
N ASN A 185 6.10 2.72 -11.26
CA ASN A 185 5.47 4.02 -11.17
C ASN A 185 5.89 4.65 -9.83
N ASN A 186 6.60 5.80 -9.89
CA ASN A 186 7.14 6.47 -8.70
C ASN A 186 6.06 6.81 -7.68
N ARG A 187 4.90 7.27 -8.16
CA ARG A 187 3.78 7.65 -7.28
C ARG A 187 3.27 6.44 -6.49
N TYR A 188 3.06 5.29 -7.14
CA TYR A 188 2.56 4.10 -6.46
C TYR A 188 3.55 3.59 -5.41
N PHE A 189 4.83 3.66 -5.72
CA PHE A 189 5.86 3.23 -4.78
C PHE A 189 5.97 4.19 -3.59
N ILE A 190 5.99 5.51 -3.82
CA ILE A 190 6.02 6.52 -2.74
C ILE A 190 4.79 6.41 -1.85
N GLU A 191 3.58 6.29 -2.41
CA GLU A 191 2.34 6.20 -1.63
C GLU A 191 2.33 4.94 -0.75
N ALA A 192 2.83 3.81 -1.24
CA ALA A 192 2.98 2.59 -0.45
C ALA A 192 4.01 2.78 0.69
N LEU A 193 5.18 3.35 0.41
CA LEU A 193 6.21 3.62 1.42
C LEU A 193 5.71 4.59 2.51
N ARG A 194 5.03 5.66 2.13
CA ARG A 194 4.45 6.62 3.09
C ARG A 194 3.40 6.00 4.01
N ALA A 195 2.66 5.01 3.49
CA ALA A 195 1.65 4.29 4.25
C ALA A 195 2.24 3.29 5.26
N CYS A 196 3.52 2.92 5.16
CA CYS A 196 4.16 1.98 6.09
C CYS A 196 4.17 2.52 7.52
N ASN A 197 4.40 3.82 7.70
CA ASN A 197 4.51 4.47 9.01
C ASN A 197 5.52 3.78 9.94
N THR A 198 6.65 3.34 9.38
CA THR A 198 7.77 2.68 10.07
C THR A 198 9.08 3.28 9.61
N ASP A 199 10.08 3.33 10.49
CA ASP A 199 11.41 3.88 10.17
C ASP A 199 12.13 3.05 9.12
N ARG A 200 11.97 1.73 9.15
CA ARG A 200 12.54 0.80 8.18
C ARG A 200 11.46 -0.11 7.61
N VAL A 201 11.67 -0.53 6.38
CA VAL A 201 10.81 -1.49 5.68
C VAL A 201 11.63 -2.62 5.11
N LYS A 202 10.98 -3.78 4.97
CA LYS A 202 11.48 -4.94 4.27
C LYS A 202 10.82 -5.02 2.89
N ILE A 203 11.62 -5.11 1.83
CA ILE A 203 11.14 -5.23 0.45
C ILE A 203 11.52 -6.62 -0.06
N ILE A 204 10.55 -7.37 -0.58
CA ILE A 204 10.75 -8.69 -1.19
C ILE A 204 10.62 -8.57 -2.70
N LEU A 205 11.61 -9.11 -3.41
CA LEU A 205 11.64 -9.13 -4.87
C LEU A 205 11.79 -10.58 -5.40
N ASN A 206 11.08 -10.85 -6.49
CA ASN A 206 11.12 -12.12 -7.21
C ASN A 206 11.46 -11.91 -8.69
N GLY A 207 12.43 -11.02 -8.96
CA GLY A 207 12.90 -10.68 -10.29
C GLY A 207 12.22 -9.44 -10.87
N ALA A 208 12.59 -9.08 -12.10
CA ALA A 208 12.28 -7.79 -12.74
C ALA A 208 10.81 -7.61 -13.20
N VAL A 209 10.03 -8.68 -13.23
CA VAL A 209 8.65 -8.68 -13.76
C VAL A 209 7.60 -9.13 -12.75
N SER A 210 8.04 -9.52 -11.56
CA SER A 210 7.15 -9.91 -10.45
C SER A 210 6.82 -8.70 -9.59
N PRO A 211 5.64 -8.70 -8.95
CA PRO A 211 5.30 -7.67 -7.96
C PRO A 211 6.34 -7.64 -6.83
N ILE A 212 6.60 -6.45 -6.29
CA ILE A 212 7.32 -6.34 -5.02
C ILE A 212 6.35 -6.37 -3.86
N LEU A 213 6.81 -6.89 -2.73
CA LEU A 213 6.14 -6.76 -1.46
C LEU A 213 6.91 -5.78 -0.57
N ILE A 214 6.17 -4.92 0.14
CA ILE A 214 6.68 -4.04 1.17
C ILE A 214 6.05 -4.49 2.47
N LEU A 215 6.88 -4.85 3.44
CA LEU A 215 6.50 -5.48 4.70
C LEU A 215 7.13 -4.71 5.87
N PRO A 216 6.61 -4.84 7.10
CA PRO A 216 7.35 -4.42 8.28
C PRO A 216 8.62 -5.28 8.44
N THR A 217 9.63 -4.75 9.11
CA THR A 217 10.85 -5.51 9.44
C THR A 217 10.56 -6.64 10.43
N GLU A 218 9.58 -6.45 11.30
CA GLU A 218 9.12 -7.43 12.28
C GLU A 218 7.61 -7.63 12.22
N GLY A 219 7.15 -8.86 12.39
CA GLY A 219 5.73 -9.20 12.30
C GLY A 219 5.15 -9.16 10.89
N ASP A 220 3.83 -9.03 10.79
CA ASP A 220 3.08 -9.06 9.53
C ASP A 220 1.89 -8.10 9.52
N SER A 221 1.99 -7.01 10.30
CA SER A 221 0.92 -6.04 10.49
C SER A 221 0.43 -5.38 9.19
N PHE A 222 1.29 -5.29 8.17
CA PHE A 222 0.89 -4.85 6.83
C PHE A 222 1.62 -5.63 5.72
N THR A 223 0.98 -5.67 4.57
CA THR A 223 1.57 -6.17 3.32
C THR A 223 1.12 -5.26 2.20
N PHE A 224 2.05 -4.54 1.58
CA PHE A 224 1.76 -3.73 0.40
C PHE A 224 2.43 -4.36 -0.81
N LEU A 225 1.70 -4.41 -1.91
CA LEU A 225 2.16 -4.97 -3.18
C LEU A 225 2.11 -3.87 -4.25
N VAL A 226 3.20 -3.74 -5.01
CA VAL A 226 3.27 -2.82 -6.15
C VAL A 226 3.70 -3.58 -7.39
N LEU A 227 2.93 -3.46 -8.47
CA LEU A 227 3.26 -4.06 -9.76
C LEU A 227 4.41 -3.30 -10.43
N PRO A 228 5.34 -4.02 -11.08
CA PRO A 228 6.41 -3.40 -11.86
C PRO A 228 5.89 -2.83 -13.18
N VAL A 229 6.62 -1.86 -13.71
CA VAL A 229 6.47 -1.35 -15.06
C VAL A 229 7.63 -1.89 -15.91
N ARG A 230 7.33 -2.40 -17.08
CA ARG A 230 8.39 -2.91 -17.97
C ARG A 230 9.32 -1.78 -18.41
N LEU A 231 10.58 -1.93 -18.11
CA LEU A 231 11.64 -1.08 -18.66
C LEU A 231 11.78 -1.35 -20.15
N LYS A 232 11.72 -0.31 -20.98
CA LYS A 232 12.12 -0.45 -22.39
C LYS A 232 13.64 -0.67 -22.38
N LYS A 233 14.12 -1.81 -22.88
CA LYS A 233 15.52 -1.94 -23.23
C LYS A 233 15.78 -0.93 -24.35
N ASN A 234 16.56 0.10 -24.09
CA ASN A 234 17.11 0.92 -25.17
C ASN A 234 17.99 -0.02 -26.01
N ALA A 235 17.58 -0.18 -27.27
CA ALA A 235 18.34 -0.91 -28.28
C ALA A 235 19.59 -0.11 -28.66
#